data_62bc9df77f4873eff5e1d4fdbdbf20c1
#
_entry.id   62bc9df77f4873eff5e1d4fdbdbf20c1
#
_cell.length_a   1.000
_cell.length_b   1.000
_cell.length_c   1.000
_cell.angle_alpha   90.00
_cell.angle_beta   90.00
_cell.angle_gamma   90.00
#
_symmetry.space_group_name_H-M   'P 1'
#
loop_
_entity.id
_entity.type
_entity.pdbx_description
1 polymer ?
#
loop_
_entity_poly.entity_id
_entity_poly.type
_entity_poly.pdbx_seq_one_letter_code
_entity_poly.pdbx_strand_id
1 'polypeptide(L)'
;CPTGASFKRAEDGIVLVNEDWCIGCGLCAWSCPYGARELDPAEGVMKKCTLCVDRIYNDNLPEEDRQPACVRTCPTNARHFGDLGDPNSEVSLMVAARGGVDLMPEQDTRPVNKYLPPRPRRAAEEAPVSLVAMAEAETPKGFWKWVDTALERMG
;
A
#
# COMPACT_ATOMS: atom_id res chain seq x y z
N CYS A 1 17.04 19.28 -3.44
CA CYS A 1 16.08 20.41 -3.48
C CYS A 1 16.84 21.72 -3.45
N PRO A 2 16.72 22.60 -4.48
CA PRO A 2 17.53 23.84 -4.56
C PRO A 2 17.16 24.85 -3.47
N THR A 3 15.92 24.85 -3.00
CA THR A 3 15.46 25.77 -1.95
C THR A 3 15.55 25.18 -0.54
N GLY A 4 15.91 23.90 -0.39
CA GLY A 4 15.85 23.22 0.89
C GLY A 4 14.44 22.89 1.37
N ALA A 5 13.39 23.15 0.57
CA ALA A 5 11.99 22.87 0.93
C ALA A 5 11.74 21.40 1.26
N SER A 6 12.41 20.47 0.55
CA SER A 6 12.34 19.05 0.88
C SER A 6 13.47 18.71 1.85
N PHE A 7 13.12 18.32 3.06
CA PHE A 7 14.07 18.06 4.15
C PHE A 7 13.70 16.80 4.93
N LYS A 8 14.69 16.26 5.63
CA LYS A 8 14.53 15.15 6.58
C LYS A 8 14.59 15.70 7.98
N ARG A 9 13.57 15.39 8.77
CA ARG A 9 13.56 15.76 10.19
C ARG A 9 14.66 15.03 10.95
N ALA A 10 15.29 15.73 11.89
CA ALA A 10 16.37 15.14 12.69
C ALA A 10 15.84 14.22 13.79
N GLU A 11 14.62 14.50 14.29
CA GLU A 11 14.00 13.84 15.44
C GLU A 11 13.57 12.41 15.13
N ASP A 12 13.02 12.18 13.94
CA ASP A 12 12.35 10.92 13.57
C ASP A 12 12.71 10.44 12.16
N GLY A 13 13.46 11.22 11.42
CA GLY A 13 13.84 10.88 10.05
C GLY A 13 12.71 10.98 9.02
N ILE A 14 11.54 11.51 9.39
CA ILE A 14 10.45 11.74 8.44
C ILE A 14 10.84 12.81 7.44
N VAL A 15 10.66 12.52 6.16
CA VAL A 15 10.92 13.48 5.09
C VAL A 15 9.67 14.28 4.81
N LEU A 16 9.77 15.60 4.89
CA LEU A 16 8.69 16.54 4.63
C LEU A 16 9.03 17.50 3.48
N VAL A 17 8.03 18.24 3.05
CA VAL A 17 8.16 19.38 2.14
C VAL A 17 7.57 20.60 2.83
N ASN A 18 8.37 21.66 2.97
CA ASN A 18 7.88 22.96 3.38
C ASN A 18 7.29 23.62 2.13
N GLU A 19 5.98 23.83 2.14
CA GLU A 19 5.24 24.35 1.00
C GLU A 19 5.58 25.81 0.70
N ASP A 20 5.85 26.63 1.72
CA ASP A 20 6.24 28.04 1.58
C ASP A 20 7.57 28.23 0.84
N TRP A 21 8.48 27.25 0.97
CA TRP A 21 9.78 27.26 0.31
C TRP A 21 9.80 26.50 -1.00
N CYS A 22 8.73 25.75 -1.29
CA CYS A 22 8.65 24.92 -2.48
C CYS A 22 8.31 25.78 -3.70
N ILE A 23 9.18 25.75 -4.71
CA ILE A 23 8.97 26.47 -5.98
C ILE A 23 8.38 25.60 -7.09
N GLY A 24 7.91 24.39 -6.76
CA GLY A 24 7.28 23.48 -7.72
C GLY A 24 8.20 22.99 -8.86
N CYS A 25 9.51 23.07 -8.74
CA CYS A 25 10.45 22.77 -9.82
C CYS A 25 10.48 21.30 -10.31
N GLY A 26 9.85 20.38 -9.61
CA GLY A 26 9.73 18.97 -9.99
C GLY A 26 11.00 18.13 -9.85
N LEU A 27 12.17 18.70 -9.53
CA LEU A 27 13.45 17.97 -9.46
C LEU A 27 13.40 16.78 -8.51
N CYS A 28 12.70 16.91 -7.38
CA CYS A 28 12.55 15.82 -6.41
C CYS A 28 11.66 14.69 -6.91
N ALA A 29 10.71 14.96 -7.82
CA ALA A 29 9.92 13.93 -8.48
C ALA A 29 10.76 13.18 -9.51
N TRP A 30 11.55 13.89 -10.31
CA TRP A 30 12.45 13.29 -11.29
C TRP A 30 13.53 12.42 -10.65
N SER A 31 14.00 12.81 -9.46
CA SER A 31 15.04 12.06 -8.73
C SER A 31 14.48 10.87 -7.95
N CYS A 32 13.17 10.73 -7.80
CA CYS A 32 12.56 9.67 -7.01
C CYS A 32 12.28 8.44 -7.87
N PRO A 33 13.00 7.32 -7.67
CA PRO A 33 12.77 6.11 -8.47
C PRO A 33 11.41 5.46 -8.16
N TYR A 34 10.79 5.83 -7.05
CA TYR A 34 9.52 5.26 -6.58
C TYR A 34 8.28 6.02 -7.06
N GLY A 35 8.43 7.16 -7.74
CA GLY A 35 7.31 8.04 -8.08
C GLY A 35 6.54 8.56 -6.87
N ALA A 36 7.21 8.72 -5.73
CA ALA A 36 6.57 9.05 -4.45
C ALA A 36 6.37 10.56 -4.25
N ARG A 37 6.41 11.35 -5.29
CA ARG A 37 6.25 12.81 -5.25
C ARG A 37 5.37 13.27 -6.39
N GLU A 38 4.44 14.13 -6.09
CA GLU A 38 3.45 14.65 -7.02
C GLU A 38 3.40 16.17 -6.95
N LEU A 39 3.19 16.83 -8.09
CA LEU A 39 2.95 18.26 -8.14
C LEU A 39 1.46 18.52 -7.89
N ASP A 40 1.17 19.35 -6.91
CA ASP A 40 -0.17 19.89 -6.72
C ASP A 40 -0.33 21.08 -7.68
N PRO A 41 -1.16 20.97 -8.72
CA PRO A 41 -1.31 22.05 -9.70
C PRO A 41 -2.08 23.26 -9.18
N ALA A 42 -2.87 23.08 -8.12
CA ALA A 42 -3.65 24.17 -7.53
C ALA A 42 -2.75 25.10 -6.69
N GLU A 43 -1.81 24.52 -5.95
CA GLU A 43 -0.91 25.27 -5.08
C GLU A 43 0.48 25.47 -5.69
N GLY A 44 0.80 24.77 -6.78
CA GLY A 44 2.08 24.87 -7.45
C GLY A 44 3.26 24.30 -6.66
N VAL A 45 3.01 23.45 -5.68
CA VAL A 45 4.02 22.86 -4.80
C VAL A 45 4.08 21.34 -4.90
N MET A 46 5.19 20.75 -4.49
CA MET A 46 5.34 19.31 -4.46
C MET A 46 4.74 18.71 -3.19
N LYS A 47 3.89 17.70 -3.35
CA LYS A 47 3.28 16.92 -2.26
C LYS A 47 3.88 15.52 -2.19
N LYS A 48 3.82 14.92 -1.01
CA LYS A 48 4.19 13.52 -0.75
C LYS A 48 3.57 13.03 0.56
N CYS A 49 3.61 11.74 0.78
CA CYS A 49 3.22 11.15 2.06
C CYS A 49 4.03 11.76 3.22
N THR A 50 3.35 12.28 4.22
CA THR A 50 3.92 12.89 5.43
C THR A 50 4.00 11.91 6.61
N LEU A 51 3.63 10.64 6.43
CA LEU A 51 3.36 9.67 7.50
C LEU A 51 2.30 10.15 8.50
N CYS A 52 1.44 11.09 8.09
CA CYS A 52 0.45 11.74 8.97
C CYS A 52 1.12 12.31 10.25
N VAL A 53 2.21 13.07 10.07
CA VAL A 53 3.01 13.63 11.17
C VAL A 53 2.17 14.45 12.14
N ASP A 54 1.15 15.12 11.62
CA ASP A 54 0.15 15.87 12.39
C ASP A 54 -0.74 14.98 13.26
N ARG A 55 -0.91 13.72 12.90
CA ARG A 55 -1.72 12.75 13.60
C ARG A 55 -0.91 11.91 14.58
N ILE A 56 0.25 11.40 14.17
CA ILE A 56 1.06 10.51 15.02
C ILE A 56 1.62 11.21 16.26
N TYR A 57 1.75 12.54 16.21
CA TYR A 57 2.19 13.37 17.32
C TYR A 57 1.07 14.19 17.97
N ASN A 58 -0.19 13.85 17.72
CA ASN A 58 -1.32 14.57 18.27
C ASN A 58 -1.70 14.04 19.66
N ASP A 59 -1.31 14.78 20.70
CA ASP A 59 -1.59 14.42 22.09
C ASP A 59 -3.08 14.46 22.47
N ASN A 60 -3.92 15.08 21.64
CA ASN A 60 -5.37 15.07 21.83
C ASN A 60 -6.02 13.77 21.36
N LEU A 61 -5.28 12.89 20.66
CA LEU A 61 -5.77 11.59 20.24
C LEU A 61 -5.35 10.49 21.24
N PRO A 62 -6.18 9.48 21.48
CA PRO A 62 -5.76 8.27 22.18
C PRO A 62 -4.54 7.65 21.50
N GLU A 63 -3.65 7.03 22.27
CA GLU A 63 -2.41 6.45 21.75
C GLU A 63 -2.65 5.44 20.61
N GLU A 64 -3.67 4.62 20.74
CA GLU A 64 -4.11 3.66 19.72
C GLU A 64 -4.54 4.33 18.40
N ASP A 65 -4.91 5.60 18.44
CA ASP A 65 -5.34 6.40 17.28
C ASP A 65 -4.20 7.21 16.66
N ARG A 66 -3.03 7.28 17.30
CA ARG A 66 -1.83 7.98 16.82
C ARG A 66 -1.09 7.19 15.75
N GLN A 67 -1.82 6.73 14.75
CA GLN A 67 -1.29 5.95 13.63
C GLN A 67 -1.63 6.62 12.30
N PRO A 68 -0.82 6.41 11.26
CA PRO A 68 -1.15 6.90 9.92
C PRO A 68 -2.53 6.42 9.46
N ALA A 69 -3.28 7.30 8.81
CA ALA A 69 -4.64 7.00 8.35
C ALA A 69 -4.69 5.74 7.47
N CYS A 70 -3.68 5.55 6.60
CA CYS A 70 -3.60 4.40 5.72
C CYS A 70 -3.38 3.05 6.45
N VAL A 71 -2.84 3.06 7.66
CA VAL A 71 -2.71 1.88 8.52
C VAL A 71 -4.08 1.55 9.10
N ARG A 72 -4.74 2.53 9.70
CA ARG A 72 -6.05 2.37 10.33
C ARG A 72 -7.16 1.93 9.38
N THR A 73 -7.13 2.42 8.14
CA THR A 73 -8.17 2.12 7.14
C THR A 73 -7.88 0.87 6.32
N CYS A 74 -6.76 0.19 6.54
CA CYS A 74 -6.40 -0.98 5.75
C CYS A 74 -7.23 -2.22 6.17
N PRO A 75 -8.20 -2.68 5.36
CA PRO A 75 -9.10 -3.77 5.76
C PRO A 75 -8.40 -5.13 5.89
N THR A 76 -7.23 -5.26 5.26
CA THR A 76 -6.44 -6.51 5.25
C THR A 76 -5.30 -6.50 6.25
N ASN A 77 -5.15 -5.43 7.05
CA ASN A 77 -4.00 -5.22 7.93
C ASN A 77 -2.65 -5.46 7.24
N ALA A 78 -2.53 -5.00 5.98
CA ALA A 78 -1.31 -5.15 5.20
C ALA A 78 -0.30 -4.01 5.42
N ARG A 79 -0.69 -2.97 6.16
CA ARG A 79 0.15 -1.83 6.47
C ARG A 79 0.44 -1.80 7.96
N HIS A 80 1.71 -1.70 8.29
CA HIS A 80 2.19 -1.62 9.66
C HIS A 80 2.98 -0.33 9.83
N PHE A 81 2.95 0.23 11.01
CA PHE A 81 3.67 1.46 11.35
C PHE A 81 4.34 1.29 12.70
N GLY A 82 5.56 1.78 12.83
CA GLY A 82 6.34 1.74 14.05
C GLY A 82 7.77 2.18 13.81
N ASP A 83 8.57 2.14 14.86
CA ASP A 83 9.97 2.54 14.82
C ASP A 83 10.86 1.32 14.46
N LEU A 84 11.48 1.37 13.28
CA LEU A 84 12.47 0.37 12.86
C LEU A 84 13.83 0.54 13.56
N GLY A 85 14.04 1.66 14.25
CA GLY A 85 15.23 1.89 15.07
C GLY A 85 15.18 1.17 16.43
N ASP A 86 13.98 0.85 16.90
CA ASP A 86 13.79 0.01 18.10
C ASP A 86 13.73 -1.48 17.69
N PRO A 87 14.73 -2.30 18.08
CA PRO A 87 14.76 -3.72 17.74
C PRO A 87 13.60 -4.52 18.36
N ASN A 88 12.97 -3.99 19.42
CA ASN A 88 11.86 -4.66 20.10
C ASN A 88 10.49 -4.21 19.57
N SER A 89 10.43 -3.25 18.68
CA SER A 89 9.18 -2.81 18.08
C SER A 89 8.53 -3.94 17.26
N GLU A 90 7.19 -3.93 17.20
CA GLU A 90 6.44 -4.91 16.43
C GLU A 90 6.90 -4.98 14.96
N VAL A 91 7.14 -3.81 14.34
CA VAL A 91 7.58 -3.73 12.94
C VAL A 91 8.98 -4.29 12.74
N SER A 92 9.91 -4.07 13.67
CA SER A 92 11.27 -4.63 13.61
C SER A 92 11.25 -6.15 13.74
N LEU A 93 10.49 -6.67 14.70
CA LEU A 93 10.30 -8.11 14.89
C LEU A 93 9.65 -8.75 13.66
N MET A 94 8.65 -8.09 13.06
CA MET A 94 7.97 -8.57 11.87
C MET A 94 8.89 -8.60 10.64
N VAL A 95 9.71 -7.55 10.44
CA VAL A 95 10.70 -7.48 9.36
C VAL A 95 11.75 -8.59 9.52
N ALA A 96 12.26 -8.80 10.74
CA ALA A 96 13.22 -9.86 11.04
C ALA A 96 12.63 -11.26 10.81
N ALA A 97 11.41 -11.51 11.29
CA ALA A 97 10.77 -12.81 11.20
C ALA A 97 10.36 -13.20 9.77
N ARG A 98 10.01 -12.22 8.93
CA ARG A 98 9.47 -12.46 7.58
C ARG A 98 10.43 -12.12 6.44
N GLY A 99 11.63 -11.63 6.75
CA GLY A 99 12.60 -11.25 5.72
C GLY A 99 12.14 -10.03 4.91
N GLY A 100 11.94 -8.90 5.57
CA GLY A 100 11.54 -7.66 4.89
C GLY A 100 12.61 -7.17 3.91
N VAL A 101 12.20 -6.77 2.72
CA VAL A 101 13.07 -6.32 1.61
C VAL A 101 12.83 -4.86 1.27
N ASP A 102 13.83 -4.22 0.72
CA ASP A 102 13.73 -2.89 0.15
C ASP A 102 13.08 -2.94 -1.23
N LEU A 103 12.31 -1.91 -1.56
CA LEU A 103 11.83 -1.73 -2.93
C LEU A 103 13.00 -1.20 -3.78
N MET A 104 13.25 -1.82 -4.93
CA MET A 104 14.31 -1.43 -5.87
C MET A 104 15.71 -1.32 -5.19
N PRO A 105 16.22 -2.41 -4.60
CA PRO A 105 17.49 -2.39 -3.86
C PRO A 105 18.68 -1.99 -4.75
N GLU A 106 18.58 -2.19 -6.07
CA GLU A 106 19.57 -1.79 -7.07
C GLU A 106 19.79 -0.27 -7.14
N GLN A 107 18.84 0.52 -6.62
CA GLN A 107 18.95 1.99 -6.59
C GLN A 107 19.77 2.52 -5.39
N ASP A 108 20.13 1.67 -4.44
CA ASP A 108 20.87 2.00 -3.19
C ASP A 108 20.33 3.25 -2.45
N THR A 109 19.02 3.46 -2.49
CA THR A 109 18.37 4.61 -1.85
C THR A 109 18.14 4.42 -0.35
N ARG A 110 18.31 3.18 0.16
CA ARG A 110 18.12 2.79 1.57
C ARG A 110 16.80 3.28 2.15
N PRO A 111 15.66 2.88 1.56
CA PRO A 111 14.35 3.35 2.03
C PRO A 111 14.05 2.79 3.42
N VAL A 112 13.37 3.58 4.24
CA VAL A 112 12.89 3.13 5.56
C VAL A 112 11.69 2.18 5.45
N ASN A 113 10.91 2.27 4.37
CA ASN A 113 9.81 1.35 4.13
C ASN A 113 10.35 -0.03 3.75
N LYS A 114 9.88 -1.07 4.43
CA LYS A 114 10.20 -2.46 4.14
C LYS A 114 8.98 -3.18 3.60
N TYR A 115 9.20 -4.03 2.63
CA TYR A 115 8.16 -4.86 2.02
C TYR A 115 8.31 -6.29 2.50
N LEU A 116 7.25 -6.80 3.10
CA LEU A 116 7.23 -8.18 3.56
C LEU A 116 6.81 -9.10 2.40
N PRO A 117 7.48 -10.24 2.18
CA PRO A 117 7.07 -11.18 1.17
C PRO A 117 5.64 -11.67 1.42
N PRO A 118 4.92 -12.07 0.35
CA PRO A 118 3.58 -12.63 0.51
C PRO A 118 3.59 -13.79 1.49
N ARG A 119 2.57 -13.88 2.33
CA ARG A 119 2.36 -15.10 3.13
C ARG A 119 2.17 -16.25 2.15
N PRO A 120 2.78 -17.44 2.39
CA PRO A 120 2.45 -18.60 1.60
C PRO A 120 0.92 -18.75 1.66
N ARG A 121 0.31 -18.86 0.48
CA ARG A 121 -1.11 -19.24 0.43
C ARG A 121 -1.20 -20.51 1.25
N ARG A 122 -2.15 -20.58 2.19
CA ARG A 122 -2.57 -21.87 2.70
C ARG A 122 -2.78 -22.72 1.45
N ALA A 123 -2.05 -23.84 1.34
CA ALA A 123 -2.37 -24.80 0.32
C ALA A 123 -3.88 -24.91 0.38
N ALA A 124 -4.57 -24.55 -0.69
CA ALA A 124 -5.97 -24.82 -0.78
C ALA A 124 -6.00 -26.31 -0.43
N GLU A 125 -6.61 -26.64 0.69
CA GLU A 125 -6.98 -28.00 0.97
C GLU A 125 -7.73 -28.37 -0.29
N GLU A 126 -7.06 -29.18 -1.11
CA GLU A 126 -7.58 -29.59 -2.39
C GLU A 126 -8.87 -30.36 -2.07
N ALA A 127 -9.94 -29.61 -1.88
CA ALA A 127 -11.22 -30.18 -2.23
C ALA A 127 -11.05 -30.49 -3.70
N PRO A 128 -11.07 -31.78 -4.11
CA PRO A 128 -10.98 -32.12 -5.51
C PRO A 128 -12.21 -31.48 -6.14
N VAL A 129 -12.05 -30.27 -6.66
CA VAL A 129 -12.95 -29.73 -7.64
C VAL A 129 -12.63 -30.53 -8.89
N SER A 130 -13.12 -31.77 -8.90
CA SER A 130 -13.12 -32.53 -10.11
C SER A 130 -13.96 -31.70 -11.09
N LEU A 131 -13.35 -31.20 -12.15
CA LEU A 131 -14.05 -30.57 -13.26
C LEU A 131 -15.19 -31.48 -13.76
N VAL A 132 -15.07 -32.78 -13.52
CA VAL A 132 -16.09 -33.81 -13.75
C VAL A 132 -17.31 -33.60 -12.83
N ALA A 133 -17.14 -33.24 -11.54
CA ALA A 133 -18.27 -32.97 -10.65
C ALA A 133 -19.01 -31.68 -11.02
N MET A 134 -18.34 -30.71 -11.68
CA MET A 134 -19.02 -29.53 -12.21
C MET A 134 -19.75 -29.83 -13.54
N ALA A 135 -19.28 -30.81 -14.31
CA ALA A 135 -19.95 -31.23 -15.53
C ALA A 135 -21.19 -32.11 -15.23
N GLU A 136 -21.23 -32.76 -14.08
CA GLU A 136 -22.37 -33.56 -13.59
C GLU A 136 -23.35 -32.75 -12.73
N ALA A 137 -23.04 -31.49 -12.41
CA ALA A 137 -24.07 -30.58 -11.91
C ALA A 137 -25.13 -30.44 -12.98
N GLU A 138 -26.20 -31.19 -12.83
CA GLU A 138 -27.32 -31.24 -13.79
C GLU A 138 -27.71 -29.80 -14.15
N THR A 139 -27.49 -29.42 -15.39
CA THR A 139 -28.08 -28.21 -15.97
C THR A 139 -29.59 -28.28 -15.65
N PRO A 140 -30.20 -27.25 -15.06
CA PRO A 140 -31.59 -27.30 -14.68
C PRO A 140 -32.41 -27.78 -15.84
N LYS A 141 -33.09 -28.92 -15.70
CA LYS A 141 -33.91 -29.52 -16.74
C LYS A 141 -34.91 -28.46 -17.19
N GLY A 142 -34.71 -27.90 -18.36
CA GLY A 142 -35.54 -26.83 -18.89
C GLY A 142 -34.81 -25.53 -19.28
N PHE A 143 -33.62 -25.27 -18.75
CA PHE A 143 -32.88 -24.06 -19.11
C PHE A 143 -32.55 -24.00 -20.59
N TRP A 144 -32.00 -25.07 -21.16
CA TRP A 144 -31.68 -25.15 -22.58
C TRP A 144 -32.92 -25.11 -23.45
N LYS A 145 -33.99 -25.74 -23.02
CA LYS A 145 -35.27 -25.70 -23.74
C LYS A 145 -35.86 -24.28 -23.76
N TRP A 146 -35.66 -23.52 -22.71
CA TRP A 146 -36.03 -22.09 -22.66
C TRP A 146 -35.15 -21.27 -23.62
N VAL A 147 -33.82 -21.50 -23.67
CA VAL A 147 -32.89 -20.83 -24.56
C VAL A 147 -33.24 -21.12 -26.02
N ASP A 148 -33.49 -22.38 -26.40
CA ASP A 148 -33.89 -22.77 -27.74
C ASP A 148 -35.20 -22.08 -28.16
N THR A 149 -36.19 -22.05 -27.27
CA THR A 149 -37.46 -21.37 -27.55
C THR A 149 -37.28 -19.85 -27.67
N ALA A 150 -36.35 -19.26 -26.95
CA ALA A 150 -36.05 -17.84 -27.04
C ALA A 150 -35.34 -17.49 -28.35
N LEU A 151 -34.42 -18.35 -28.81
CA LEU A 151 -33.71 -18.18 -30.07
C LEU A 151 -34.65 -18.36 -31.30
N GLU A 152 -35.58 -19.32 -31.26
CA GLU A 152 -36.59 -19.50 -32.31
C GLU A 152 -37.54 -18.32 -32.46
N ARG A 153 -37.76 -17.54 -31.40
CA ARG A 153 -38.62 -16.32 -31.44
C ARG A 153 -37.91 -15.08 -31.97
N MET A 154 -36.58 -15.12 -32.05
CA MET A 154 -35.76 -13.99 -32.53
C MET A 154 -35.30 -14.13 -33.99
N GLY A 155 -35.53 -15.25 -34.62
CA GLY A 155 -35.32 -15.50 -36.05
C GLY A 155 -36.61 -15.47 -36.84
#